data_d8c56cbc09c88f9221e7023b911f61bc
#
_entry.id   d8c56cbc09c88f9221e7023b911f61bc
#
_cell.length_a   1.000
_cell.length_b   1.000
_cell.length_c   1.000
_cell.angle_alpha   90.00
_cell.angle_beta   90.00
_cell.angle_gamma   90.00
#
_symmetry.space_group_name_H-M   'P 1'
#
loop_
_entity.id
_entity.type
_entity.pdbx_description
1 polymer ?
#
loop_
_entity_poly.entity_id
_entity_poly.type
_entity_poly.pdbx_seq_one_letter_code
_entity_poly.pdbx_strand_id
1 'polypeptide(L)'
;MACRITELVVDCADPAGLAAFWCEVLGYVELERVGDSVEIGPRAGFGSPQPTLVFDRTTEPKRAKLRLHLDVNATDRDQDAELERLLAAGARPVDIGQTGAESWHVLADPEGNEFCLLRRRVNPV
;
A
#
# COMPACT_ATOMS: atom_id res chain seq x y z
N MET A 1 11.19 3.88 27.19
CA MET A 1 11.23 3.18 25.88
C MET A 1 9.99 3.56 25.08
N ALA A 2 10.10 3.58 23.80
CA ALA A 2 9.01 3.93 22.91
C ALA A 2 8.40 2.66 22.27
N CYS A 3 7.19 2.79 21.74
CA CYS A 3 6.61 1.79 20.85
C CYS A 3 7.11 2.00 19.43
N ARG A 4 6.92 1.01 18.58
CA ARG A 4 7.13 1.16 17.14
C ARG A 4 5.94 0.54 16.39
N ILE A 5 5.75 0.99 15.16
CA ILE A 5 4.70 0.42 14.31
C ILE A 5 5.22 -0.92 13.77
N THR A 6 4.49 -2.00 14.07
CA THR A 6 4.87 -3.34 13.61
C THR A 6 3.94 -3.85 12.52
N GLU A 7 2.70 -3.34 12.46
CA GLU A 7 1.68 -3.92 11.62
C GLU A 7 0.62 -2.88 11.29
N LEU A 8 0.15 -2.89 10.06
CA LEU A 8 -1.01 -2.10 9.61
C LEU A 8 -2.11 -3.08 9.22
N VAL A 9 -3.31 -2.84 9.70
CA VAL A 9 -4.47 -3.69 9.38
C VAL A 9 -5.41 -2.92 8.49
N VAL A 10 -5.78 -3.52 7.36
CA VAL A 10 -6.67 -2.92 6.36
C VAL A 10 -7.91 -3.82 6.23
N ASP A 11 -9.06 -3.26 6.54
CA ASP A 11 -10.32 -3.92 6.28
C ASP A 11 -10.67 -3.78 4.80
N CYS A 12 -11.11 -4.86 4.16
CA CYS A 12 -11.32 -4.89 2.73
C CYS A 12 -12.35 -5.96 2.33
N ALA A 13 -12.81 -5.90 1.08
CA ALA A 13 -13.77 -6.87 0.57
C ALA A 13 -13.09 -8.15 0.09
N ASP A 14 -11.89 -8.03 -0.49
CA ASP A 14 -11.13 -9.15 -1.08
C ASP A 14 -9.70 -9.15 -0.55
N PRO A 15 -9.47 -9.76 0.63
CA PRO A 15 -8.12 -9.79 1.21
C PRO A 15 -7.06 -10.38 0.31
N ALA A 16 -7.35 -11.47 -0.39
CA ALA A 16 -6.35 -12.12 -1.26
C ALA A 16 -5.97 -11.22 -2.45
N GLY A 17 -6.95 -10.61 -3.09
CA GLY A 17 -6.69 -9.71 -4.22
C GLY A 17 -5.96 -8.45 -3.81
N LEU A 18 -6.36 -7.85 -2.68
CA LEU A 18 -5.70 -6.65 -2.19
C LEU A 18 -4.29 -6.94 -1.70
N ALA A 19 -4.07 -8.07 -1.04
CA ALA A 19 -2.75 -8.51 -0.63
C ALA A 19 -1.82 -8.69 -1.83
N ALA A 20 -2.31 -9.29 -2.92
CA ALA A 20 -1.51 -9.47 -4.14
C ALA A 20 -1.06 -8.13 -4.72
N PHE A 21 -1.94 -7.13 -4.76
CA PHE A 21 -1.60 -5.78 -5.22
C PHE A 21 -0.49 -5.18 -4.36
N TRP A 22 -0.65 -5.18 -3.04
CA TRP A 22 0.32 -4.55 -2.15
C TRP A 22 1.65 -5.30 -2.09
N CYS A 23 1.65 -6.63 -2.31
CA CYS A 23 2.90 -7.38 -2.51
C CYS A 23 3.65 -6.84 -3.73
N GLU A 24 2.95 -6.57 -4.84
CA GLU A 24 3.56 -5.98 -6.04
C GLU A 24 4.13 -4.59 -5.74
N VAL A 25 3.36 -3.73 -5.07
CA VAL A 25 3.78 -2.36 -4.76
C VAL A 25 5.04 -2.35 -3.88
N LEU A 26 5.06 -3.16 -2.82
CA LEU A 26 6.06 -3.07 -1.76
C LEU A 26 7.20 -4.07 -1.90
N GLY A 27 7.10 -5.02 -2.84
CA GLY A 27 8.05 -6.13 -2.89
C GLY A 27 7.90 -7.06 -1.70
N TYR A 28 6.69 -7.13 -1.14
CA TYR A 28 6.37 -7.98 -0.01
C TYR A 28 5.99 -9.39 -0.48
N VAL A 29 5.99 -10.31 0.45
CA VAL A 29 5.53 -11.69 0.23
C VAL A 29 4.40 -12.03 1.19
N GLU A 30 3.57 -13.00 0.81
CA GLU A 30 2.56 -13.52 1.73
C GLU A 30 3.26 -14.30 2.83
N LEU A 31 2.98 -13.94 4.07
CA LEU A 31 3.59 -14.56 5.26
C LEU A 31 2.67 -15.61 5.87
N GLU A 32 1.37 -15.30 5.96
CA GLU A 32 0.41 -16.19 6.60
C GLU A 32 -0.98 -15.91 6.05
N ARG A 33 -1.80 -16.96 6.04
CA ARG A 33 -3.21 -16.84 5.68
C ARG A 33 -4.02 -17.67 6.67
N VAL A 34 -4.95 -17.02 7.36
CA VAL A 34 -5.84 -17.66 8.33
C VAL A 34 -7.27 -17.29 7.97
N GLY A 35 -8.04 -18.27 7.49
CA GLY A 35 -9.39 -17.98 6.98
C GLY A 35 -9.33 -16.97 5.84
N ASP A 36 -10.07 -15.87 6.00
CA ASP A 36 -10.08 -14.77 5.02
C ASP A 36 -9.02 -13.71 5.30
N SER A 37 -8.24 -13.85 6.37
CA SER A 37 -7.19 -12.88 6.72
C SER A 37 -5.88 -13.24 6.03
N VAL A 38 -5.23 -12.25 5.43
CA VAL A 38 -3.95 -12.44 4.73
C VAL A 38 -2.93 -11.45 5.29
N GLU A 39 -1.81 -11.97 5.76
CA GLU A 39 -0.68 -11.15 6.20
C GLU A 39 0.42 -11.16 5.14
N ILE A 40 0.91 -9.98 4.80
CA ILE A 40 2.05 -9.80 3.91
C ILE A 40 3.14 -9.01 4.62
N GLY A 41 4.37 -9.15 4.16
CA GLY A 41 5.49 -8.41 4.76
C GLY A 41 6.78 -8.67 4.01
N PRO A 42 7.88 -8.05 4.50
CA PRO A 42 9.21 -8.42 4.02
C PRO A 42 9.49 -9.88 4.37
N ARG A 43 10.41 -10.50 3.65
CA ARG A 43 10.75 -11.92 3.87
C ARG A 43 11.20 -12.20 5.31
N ALA A 44 11.77 -11.19 5.99
CA ALA A 44 12.14 -11.31 7.39
C ALA A 44 10.94 -11.45 8.34
N GLY A 45 9.75 -11.09 7.88
CA GLY A 45 8.51 -11.30 8.62
C GLY A 45 8.20 -10.24 9.64
N PHE A 46 7.23 -10.55 10.48
CA PHE A 46 6.76 -9.67 11.54
C PHE A 46 7.91 -9.32 12.49
N GLY A 47 7.95 -8.05 12.91
CA GLY A 47 8.97 -7.57 13.83
C GLY A 47 10.24 -7.07 13.16
N SER A 48 10.37 -7.18 11.85
CA SER A 48 11.48 -6.61 11.09
C SER A 48 11.36 -5.08 11.02
N PRO A 49 12.35 -4.36 10.48
CA PRO A 49 12.30 -2.89 10.41
C PRO A 49 11.09 -2.33 9.65
N GLN A 50 10.57 -3.05 8.65
CA GLN A 50 9.37 -2.64 7.95
C GLN A 50 8.13 -3.31 8.56
N PRO A 51 7.01 -2.57 8.70
CA PRO A 51 5.79 -3.17 9.22
C PRO A 51 5.19 -4.17 8.24
N THR A 52 4.53 -5.18 8.76
CA THR A 52 3.68 -6.06 7.96
C THR A 52 2.32 -5.40 7.70
N LEU A 53 1.60 -5.87 6.70
CA LEU A 53 0.22 -5.50 6.44
C LEU A 53 -0.66 -6.73 6.58
N VAL A 54 -1.80 -6.56 7.25
CA VAL A 54 -2.83 -7.60 7.36
C VAL A 54 -4.09 -7.10 6.69
N PHE A 55 -4.64 -7.93 5.81
CA PHE A 55 -5.89 -7.64 5.11
C PHE A 55 -6.98 -8.54 5.69
N ASP A 56 -7.94 -7.90 6.36
CA ASP A 56 -9.07 -8.57 7.00
C ASP A 56 -10.35 -8.30 6.21
N ARG A 57 -11.16 -9.34 6.05
CA ARG A 57 -12.40 -9.20 5.32
C ARG A 57 -13.44 -8.44 6.14
N THR A 58 -14.09 -7.47 5.49
CA THR A 58 -15.24 -6.75 6.04
C THR A 58 -16.34 -6.66 5.00
N THR A 59 -17.58 -6.54 5.45
CA THR A 59 -18.73 -6.24 4.61
C THR A 59 -19.00 -4.74 4.54
N GLU A 60 -18.31 -3.94 5.37
CA GLU A 60 -18.45 -2.49 5.37
C GLU A 60 -17.77 -1.88 4.15
N PRO A 61 -18.49 -1.15 3.27
CA PRO A 61 -17.85 -0.49 2.15
C PRO A 61 -17.09 0.76 2.61
N LYS A 62 -16.08 1.14 1.82
CA LYS A 62 -15.42 2.43 1.99
C LYS A 62 -16.42 3.53 1.61
N ARG A 63 -16.68 4.47 2.54
CA ARG A 63 -17.71 5.51 2.37
C ARG A 63 -17.14 6.89 2.08
N ALA A 64 -15.88 7.12 2.41
CA ALA A 64 -15.24 8.43 2.30
C ALA A 64 -13.74 8.26 2.09
N LYS A 65 -13.06 9.38 1.79
CA LYS A 65 -11.60 9.41 1.74
C LYS A 65 -11.02 8.90 3.06
N LEU A 66 -9.97 8.10 2.97
CA LEU A 66 -9.29 7.60 4.16
C LEU A 66 -8.71 8.75 4.99
N ARG A 67 -8.83 8.67 6.29
CA ARG A 67 -8.22 9.61 7.22
C ARG A 67 -6.73 9.33 7.43
N LEU A 68 -6.31 8.10 7.16
CA LEU A 68 -4.92 7.68 7.13
C LEU A 68 -4.62 7.15 5.73
N HIS A 69 -3.54 7.60 5.11
CA HIS A 69 -3.08 7.03 3.84
C HIS A 69 -1.59 6.74 3.92
N LEU A 70 -1.15 5.85 3.06
CA LEU A 70 0.26 5.48 2.96
C LEU A 70 0.92 6.34 1.89
N ASP A 71 2.17 6.73 2.13
CA ASP A 71 3.03 7.31 1.11
C ASP A 71 4.09 6.27 0.76
N VAL A 72 4.32 6.07 -0.54
CA VAL A 72 5.35 5.16 -1.02
C VAL A 72 6.33 5.92 -1.91
N ASN A 73 7.56 5.43 -1.97
CA ASN A 73 8.63 6.00 -2.79
C ASN A 73 9.26 4.88 -3.62
N ALA A 74 9.66 5.20 -4.83
CA ALA A 74 10.43 4.29 -5.66
C ALA A 74 11.80 4.03 -5.02
N THR A 75 12.36 2.86 -5.26
CA THR A 75 13.68 2.49 -4.73
C THR A 75 14.69 2.23 -5.84
N ASP A 76 14.24 1.81 -7.03
CA ASP A 76 15.13 1.36 -8.11
C ASP A 76 14.93 2.10 -9.44
N ARG A 77 14.01 3.05 -9.48
CA ARG A 77 13.67 3.80 -10.70
C ARG A 77 13.16 5.18 -10.33
N ASP A 78 12.96 6.05 -11.33
CA ASP A 78 12.39 7.37 -11.08
C ASP A 78 10.86 7.29 -10.86
N GLN A 79 10.29 8.42 -10.46
CA GLN A 79 8.87 8.49 -10.14
C GLN A 79 7.98 8.15 -11.35
N ASP A 80 8.33 8.62 -12.54
CA ASP A 80 7.49 8.39 -13.73
C ASP A 80 7.45 6.92 -14.09
N ALA A 81 8.60 6.23 -14.07
CA ALA A 81 8.67 4.80 -14.32
C ALA A 81 7.94 4.00 -13.24
N GLU A 82 8.05 4.44 -11.99
CA GLU A 82 7.33 3.79 -10.90
C GLU A 82 5.83 3.99 -11.00
N LEU A 83 5.38 5.18 -11.39
CA LEU A 83 3.96 5.42 -11.64
C LEU A 83 3.40 4.45 -12.68
N GLU A 84 4.10 4.26 -13.79
CA GLU A 84 3.68 3.30 -14.82
C GLU A 84 3.60 1.88 -14.27
N ARG A 85 4.57 1.49 -13.45
CA ARG A 85 4.57 0.15 -12.82
C ARG A 85 3.37 -0.03 -11.89
N LEU A 86 3.05 0.98 -11.08
CA LEU A 86 1.91 0.91 -10.15
C LEU A 86 0.57 0.89 -10.90
N LEU A 87 0.44 1.68 -11.96
CA LEU A 87 -0.77 1.64 -12.79
C LEU A 87 -0.95 0.29 -13.45
N ALA A 88 0.12 -0.32 -13.95
CA ALA A 88 0.09 -1.66 -14.54
C ALA A 88 -0.29 -2.73 -13.51
N ALA A 89 0.07 -2.53 -12.24
CA ALA A 89 -0.28 -3.45 -11.15
C ALA A 89 -1.73 -3.34 -10.69
N GLY A 90 -2.44 -2.28 -11.08
CA GLY A 90 -3.85 -2.10 -10.74
C GLY A 90 -4.20 -0.82 -9.99
N ALA A 91 -3.22 0.03 -9.69
CA ALA A 91 -3.50 1.35 -9.13
C ALA A 91 -4.17 2.25 -10.18
N ARG A 92 -4.92 3.23 -9.71
CA ARG A 92 -5.52 4.22 -10.60
C ARG A 92 -5.38 5.62 -10.01
N PRO A 93 -5.28 6.68 -10.85
CA PRO A 93 -5.25 8.05 -10.37
C PRO A 93 -6.57 8.43 -9.68
N VAL A 94 -6.48 9.28 -8.65
CA VAL A 94 -7.65 9.75 -7.90
C VAL A 94 -7.54 11.25 -7.71
N ASP A 95 -8.66 11.95 -7.84
CA ASP A 95 -8.76 13.36 -7.52
C ASP A 95 -9.34 13.51 -6.11
N ILE A 96 -8.55 14.09 -5.21
CA ILE A 96 -8.96 14.41 -3.84
C ILE A 96 -8.89 15.92 -3.58
N GLY A 97 -8.89 16.73 -4.66
CA GLY A 97 -8.78 18.18 -4.57
C GLY A 97 -7.38 18.74 -4.80
N GLN A 98 -6.40 17.90 -5.18
CA GLN A 98 -5.07 18.39 -5.52
C GLN A 98 -5.10 19.24 -6.80
N THR A 99 -4.17 20.18 -6.90
CA THR A 99 -4.14 21.14 -8.01
C THR A 99 -3.54 20.58 -9.29
N GLY A 100 -2.75 19.50 -9.19
CA GLY A 100 -1.94 18.97 -10.28
C GLY A 100 -0.52 19.53 -10.32
N ALA A 101 -0.22 20.52 -9.47
CA ALA A 101 1.10 21.10 -9.36
C ALA A 101 1.99 20.42 -8.31
N GLU A 102 1.42 19.50 -7.54
CA GLU A 102 2.14 18.77 -6.50
C GLU A 102 3.20 17.86 -7.11
N SER A 103 4.26 17.60 -6.33
CA SER A 103 5.33 16.70 -6.76
C SER A 103 5.00 15.21 -6.56
N TRP A 104 3.86 14.91 -5.94
CA TRP A 104 3.40 13.54 -5.70
C TRP A 104 2.16 13.21 -6.52
N HIS A 105 1.92 11.92 -6.71
CA HIS A 105 0.71 11.42 -7.35
C HIS A 105 -0.22 10.79 -6.32
N VAL A 106 -1.50 11.12 -6.39
CA VAL A 106 -2.53 10.48 -5.56
C VAL A 106 -3.15 9.34 -6.35
N LEU A 107 -3.08 8.15 -5.80
CA LEU A 107 -3.54 6.92 -6.43
C LEU A 107 -4.54 6.22 -5.53
N ALA A 108 -5.26 5.27 -6.07
CA ALA A 108 -6.09 4.34 -5.31
C ALA A 108 -5.64 2.91 -5.60
N ASP A 109 -5.71 2.06 -4.57
CA ASP A 109 -5.55 0.63 -4.76
C ASP A 109 -6.81 0.02 -5.40
N PRO A 110 -6.84 -1.29 -5.70
CA PRO A 110 -8.00 -1.89 -6.35
C PRO A 110 -9.32 -1.78 -5.59
N GLU A 111 -9.28 -1.51 -4.29
CA GLU A 111 -10.48 -1.31 -3.49
C GLU A 111 -10.78 0.16 -3.20
N GLY A 112 -10.07 1.06 -3.85
CA GLY A 112 -10.30 2.49 -3.74
C GLY A 112 -9.59 3.17 -2.57
N ASN A 113 -8.70 2.49 -1.87
CA ASN A 113 -7.95 3.11 -0.78
C ASN A 113 -6.90 4.05 -1.34
N GLU A 114 -6.98 5.33 -0.95
CA GLU A 114 -6.05 6.35 -1.43
C GLU A 114 -4.65 6.13 -0.83
N PHE A 115 -3.64 6.29 -1.68
CA PHE A 115 -2.24 6.35 -1.25
C PHE A 115 -1.48 7.28 -2.20
N CYS A 116 -0.29 7.69 -1.83
CA CYS A 116 0.50 8.62 -2.64
C CYS A 116 1.82 8.01 -3.06
N LEU A 117 2.22 8.29 -4.30
CA LEU A 117 3.57 8.05 -4.78
C LEU A 117 4.33 9.36 -4.69
N LEU A 118 5.31 9.42 -3.79
CA LEU A 118 6.12 10.60 -3.59
C LEU A 118 7.21 10.68 -4.66
N ARG A 119 7.80 11.85 -4.78
CA ARG A 119 8.78 12.10 -5.86
C ARG A 119 10.14 11.47 -5.59
N ARG A 120 10.62 11.58 -4.35
CA ARG A 120 11.98 11.22 -4.02
C ARG A 120 12.22 9.72 -4.09
N ARG A 121 13.28 9.31 -4.78
CA ARG A 121 13.73 7.93 -4.70
C ARG A 121 14.48 7.73 -3.39
N VAL A 122 14.24 6.60 -2.73
CA VAL A 122 14.89 6.23 -1.47
C VAL A 122 15.63 4.91 -1.64
N ASN A 123 16.56 4.63 -0.73
CA ASN A 123 17.26 3.35 -0.76
C ASN A 123 16.30 2.21 -0.39
N PRO A 124 16.45 1.04 -1.03
CA PRO A 124 15.70 -0.15 -0.60
C PRO A 124 16.13 -0.56 0.81
N VAL A 125 15.22 -1.20 1.48
CA VAL A 125 15.48 -1.69 2.86
C VAL A 125 16.10 -3.08 2.82
#